data_5bcf989db8649a31708781fc54178b14
#
_entry.id   5bcf989db8649a31708781fc54178b14
#
_cell.length_a   1.000
_cell.length_b   1.000
_cell.length_c   1.000
_cell.angle_alpha   90.00
_cell.angle_beta   90.00
_cell.angle_gamma   90.00
#
_symmetry.space_group_name_H-M   'P 1'
#
loop_
_entity.id
_entity.type
_entity.pdbx_description
1 polymer ?
#
loop_
_entity_poly.entity_id
_entity_poly.type
_entity_poly.pdbx_seq_one_letter_code
_entity_poly.pdbx_strand_id
1 'polypeptide(L)'
;WVKTGEVNGREIYETEELVTEKGIRSSKLKTFPKGTVLIAMYGQGKTRGQIGRLGVDATVNQACAALVAKEGLSSKFLFEQLKLSYDRLRNLGQGGNQPNLNSGLVKAFEIIVPPIEMQKEFVKQIQSLDLLKCQFFDTADKMKALFASLQQRAFRGGL
;
A
#
# COMPACT_ATOMS: atom_id res chain seq x y z
N TRP A 1 8.94 -3.66 12.31
CA TRP A 1 9.29 -4.72 11.36
C TRP A 1 8.13 -5.01 10.42
N VAL A 2 8.25 -4.60 9.15
CA VAL A 2 7.18 -4.81 8.16
C VAL A 2 7.28 -6.21 7.55
N LYS A 3 6.20 -6.99 7.64
CA LYS A 3 6.02 -8.28 6.98
C LYS A 3 5.31 -8.12 5.62
N THR A 4 5.44 -9.09 4.74
CA THR A 4 4.76 -9.09 3.43
C THR A 4 3.24 -9.01 3.53
N GLY A 5 2.64 -9.59 4.58
CA GLY A 5 1.20 -9.53 4.81
C GLY A 5 0.66 -8.13 5.13
N GLU A 6 1.51 -7.24 5.62
CA GLU A 6 1.15 -5.85 5.92
C GLU A 6 1.25 -4.93 4.70
N VAL A 7 1.86 -5.42 3.61
CA VAL A 7 1.93 -4.73 2.30
C VAL A 7 0.64 -4.99 1.55
N ASN A 8 -0.35 -4.10 1.70
CA ASN A 8 -1.75 -4.34 1.30
C ASN A 8 -2.42 -3.17 0.56
N GLY A 9 -1.66 -2.41 -0.19
CA GLY A 9 -2.17 -1.28 -1.00
C GLY A 9 -2.32 0.03 -0.23
N ARG A 10 -1.77 0.13 1.00
CA ARG A 10 -1.93 1.29 1.91
C ARG A 10 -0.59 1.86 2.37
N GLU A 11 -0.65 3.03 2.99
CA GLU A 11 0.46 3.54 3.80
C GLU A 11 0.53 2.76 5.13
N ILE A 12 1.75 2.42 5.54
CA ILE A 12 2.05 1.61 6.73
C ILE A 12 2.60 2.53 7.82
N TYR A 13 1.80 2.78 8.84
CA TYR A 13 2.17 3.61 10.00
C TYR A 13 2.49 2.77 11.21
N GLU A 14 1.93 1.56 11.31
CA GLU A 14 2.06 0.62 12.42
C GLU A 14 2.32 -0.77 11.87
N THR A 15 2.97 -1.60 12.66
CA THR A 15 3.28 -3.00 12.34
C THR A 15 2.97 -3.89 13.54
N GLU A 16 2.61 -5.14 13.28
CA GLU A 16 2.34 -6.13 14.34
C GLU A 16 3.58 -6.42 15.19
N GLU A 17 4.76 -6.44 14.56
CA GLU A 17 6.01 -6.74 15.25
C GLU A 17 6.90 -5.51 15.34
N LEU A 18 7.45 -5.29 16.52
CA LEU A 18 8.42 -4.24 16.79
C LEU A 18 9.82 -4.86 16.94
N VAL A 19 10.83 -4.13 16.51
CA VAL A 19 12.25 -4.51 16.69
C VAL A 19 12.94 -3.46 17.54
N THR A 20 13.68 -3.91 18.56
CA THR A 20 14.48 -3.00 19.39
C THR A 20 15.67 -2.45 18.63
N GLU A 21 16.17 -1.27 19.00
CA GLU A 21 17.40 -0.73 18.43
C GLU A 21 18.59 -1.69 18.53
N LYS A 22 18.70 -2.39 19.66
CA LYS A 22 19.72 -3.43 19.88
C LYS A 22 19.58 -4.55 18.83
N GLY A 23 18.35 -5.00 18.55
CA GLY A 23 18.05 -6.00 17.53
C GLY A 23 18.44 -5.54 16.13
N ILE A 24 18.13 -4.29 15.77
CA ILE A 24 18.52 -3.70 14.48
C ILE A 24 20.04 -3.72 14.32
N ARG A 25 20.78 -3.26 15.35
CA ARG A 25 22.24 -3.18 15.31
C ARG A 25 22.90 -4.55 15.24
N SER A 26 22.46 -5.51 16.06
CA SER A 26 23.05 -6.86 16.12
C SER A 26 22.79 -7.68 14.84
N SER A 27 21.61 -7.53 14.23
CA SER A 27 21.21 -8.26 13.02
C SER A 27 21.58 -7.52 11.74
N LYS A 28 22.24 -6.36 11.80
CA LYS A 28 22.60 -5.51 10.65
C LYS A 28 21.38 -5.22 9.75
N LEU A 29 20.19 -5.11 10.33
CA LEU A 29 18.97 -4.81 9.60
C LEU A 29 19.04 -3.39 9.05
N LYS A 30 18.62 -3.24 7.81
CA LYS A 30 18.52 -1.93 7.18
C LYS A 30 17.21 -1.27 7.56
N THR A 31 17.27 -0.06 8.10
CA THR A 31 16.12 0.81 8.27
C THR A 31 15.90 1.62 6.99
N PHE A 32 14.68 1.64 6.52
CA PHE A 32 14.26 2.41 5.36
C PHE A 32 13.46 3.64 5.80
N PRO A 33 13.69 4.79 5.18
CA PRO A 33 13.02 6.02 5.58
C PRO A 33 11.53 6.02 5.20
N LYS A 34 10.76 6.81 5.92
CA LYS A 34 9.40 7.20 5.54
C LYS A 34 9.34 7.56 4.05
N GLY A 35 8.27 7.14 3.38
CA GLY A 35 8.10 7.34 1.95
C GLY A 35 8.67 6.21 1.08
N THR A 36 9.43 5.26 1.64
CA THR A 36 9.88 4.08 0.88
C THR A 36 8.67 3.27 0.40
N VAL A 37 8.67 2.91 -0.89
CA VAL A 37 7.64 2.06 -1.47
C VAL A 37 8.09 0.60 -1.38
N LEU A 38 7.20 -0.26 -0.92
CA LEU A 38 7.45 -1.69 -0.73
C LEU A 38 6.66 -2.50 -1.75
N ILE A 39 7.29 -3.56 -2.26
CA ILE A 39 6.62 -4.58 -3.08
C ILE A 39 6.77 -5.93 -2.38
N ALA A 40 5.66 -6.60 -2.08
CA ALA A 40 5.69 -7.98 -1.58
C ALA A 40 6.12 -8.93 -2.70
N MET A 41 7.36 -9.45 -2.61
CA MET A 41 7.90 -10.36 -3.64
C MET A 41 7.37 -11.78 -3.50
N TYR A 42 7.05 -12.20 -2.26
CA TYR A 42 6.51 -13.52 -1.94
C TYR A 42 5.17 -13.41 -1.25
N GLY A 43 4.38 -14.47 -1.31
CA GLY A 43 3.11 -14.59 -0.63
C GLY A 43 2.09 -15.38 -1.44
N GLN A 44 1.16 -16.02 -0.71
CA GLN A 44 0.06 -16.74 -1.30
C GLN A 44 -1.11 -15.81 -1.64
N GLY A 45 -2.00 -16.28 -2.49
CA GLY A 45 -3.22 -15.55 -2.83
C GLY A 45 -2.91 -14.18 -3.45
N LYS A 46 -3.43 -13.11 -2.84
CA LYS A 46 -3.32 -11.74 -3.34
C LYS A 46 -2.06 -11.01 -2.85
N THR A 47 -1.27 -11.56 -1.93
CA THR A 47 -0.15 -10.85 -1.28
C THR A 47 0.98 -10.53 -2.24
N ARG A 48 1.39 -11.49 -3.07
CA ARG A 48 2.47 -11.28 -4.05
C ARG A 48 2.11 -10.18 -5.05
N GLY A 49 3.03 -9.24 -5.22
CA GLY A 49 2.85 -8.08 -6.08
C GLY A 49 2.11 -6.92 -5.40
N GLN A 50 1.66 -7.09 -4.15
CA GLN A 50 1.07 -5.99 -3.39
C GLN A 50 2.09 -4.89 -3.12
N ILE A 51 1.60 -3.67 -3.10
CA ILE A 51 2.40 -2.47 -2.91
C ILE A 51 2.01 -1.85 -1.56
N GLY A 52 3.01 -1.37 -0.83
CA GLY A 52 2.82 -0.57 0.38
C GLY A 52 3.73 0.66 0.34
N ARG A 53 3.47 1.64 1.18
CA ARG A 53 4.34 2.80 1.34
C ARG A 53 4.56 3.05 2.82
N LEU A 54 5.82 3.23 3.23
CA LEU A 54 6.13 3.52 4.63
C LEU A 54 5.64 4.91 5.01
N GLY A 55 4.81 5.00 6.03
CA GLY A 55 4.39 6.23 6.70
C GLY A 55 5.36 6.66 7.82
N VAL A 56 6.23 5.74 8.26
CA VAL A 56 7.26 5.91 9.29
C VAL A 56 8.56 5.23 8.83
N ASP A 57 9.66 5.50 9.49
CA ASP A 57 10.91 4.77 9.28
C ASP A 57 10.75 3.34 9.81
N ALA A 58 11.13 2.34 9.03
CA ALA A 58 10.94 0.95 9.41
C ALA A 58 11.99 0.01 8.80
N THR A 59 12.22 -1.10 9.48
CA THR A 59 12.88 -2.27 8.91
C THR A 59 11.88 -3.16 8.21
N VAL A 60 12.29 -3.88 7.18
CA VAL A 60 11.37 -4.70 6.37
C VAL A 60 11.89 -6.13 6.22
N ASN A 61 10.96 -7.06 6.05
CA ASN A 61 11.27 -8.45 5.76
C ASN A 61 11.97 -8.55 4.40
N GLN A 62 12.95 -9.46 4.27
CA GLN A 62 13.68 -9.74 3.02
C GLN A 62 12.79 -10.18 1.85
N ALA A 63 11.57 -10.60 2.13
CA ALA A 63 10.56 -10.92 1.12
C ALA A 63 9.84 -9.66 0.56
N CYS A 64 10.21 -8.47 1.01
CA CYS A 64 9.78 -7.18 0.47
C CYS A 64 10.93 -6.53 -0.31
N ALA A 65 10.67 -6.09 -1.53
CA ALA A 65 11.56 -5.16 -2.21
C ALA A 65 11.26 -3.74 -1.75
N ALA A 66 12.28 -3.00 -1.31
CA ALA A 66 12.16 -1.63 -0.85
C ALA A 66 12.71 -0.66 -1.90
N LEU A 67 11.90 0.27 -2.35
CA LEU A 67 12.16 1.24 -3.40
C LEU A 67 12.20 2.64 -2.78
N VAL A 68 13.39 3.21 -2.68
CA VAL A 68 13.58 4.61 -2.26
C VAL A 68 13.55 5.49 -3.50
N ALA A 69 12.55 6.36 -3.60
CA ALA A 69 12.42 7.30 -4.70
C ALA A 69 13.64 8.25 -4.74
N LYS A 70 14.20 8.43 -5.93
CA LYS A 70 15.31 9.38 -6.18
C LYS A 70 14.77 10.75 -6.53
N GLU A 71 15.66 11.72 -6.63
CA GLU A 71 15.35 13.06 -7.11
C GLU A 71 14.60 13.02 -8.44
N GLY A 72 13.59 13.88 -8.59
CA GLY A 72 12.71 13.89 -9.77
C GLY A 72 11.57 12.86 -9.74
N LEU A 73 11.52 11.94 -8.76
CA LEU A 73 10.45 10.95 -8.62
C LEU A 73 9.74 11.10 -7.27
N SER A 74 8.46 11.45 -7.29
CA SER A 74 7.62 11.47 -6.09
C SER A 74 7.34 10.05 -5.60
N SER A 75 7.63 9.77 -4.31
CA SER A 75 7.34 8.45 -3.74
C SER A 75 5.85 8.13 -3.70
N LYS A 76 4.98 9.15 -3.57
CA LYS A 76 3.52 8.97 -3.66
C LYS A 76 3.09 8.62 -5.08
N PHE A 77 3.65 9.30 -6.09
CA PHE A 77 3.38 8.97 -7.48
C PHE A 77 3.83 7.55 -7.81
N LEU A 78 5.06 7.17 -7.41
CA LEU A 78 5.57 5.81 -7.59
C LEU A 78 4.64 4.77 -6.94
N PHE A 79 4.20 5.03 -5.73
CA PHE A 79 3.27 4.16 -5.01
C PHE A 79 1.97 3.94 -5.78
N GLU A 80 1.31 5.00 -6.24
CA GLU A 80 0.06 4.90 -6.98
C GLU A 80 0.26 4.23 -8.35
N GLN A 81 1.33 4.55 -9.07
CA GLN A 81 1.64 3.91 -10.35
C GLN A 81 1.85 2.40 -10.21
N LEU A 82 2.58 1.98 -9.18
CA LEU A 82 2.81 0.56 -8.92
C LEU A 82 1.54 -0.16 -8.46
N LYS A 83 0.66 0.49 -7.70
CA LYS A 83 -0.67 -0.05 -7.38
C LYS A 83 -1.49 -0.34 -8.63
N LEU A 84 -1.53 0.61 -9.57
CA LEU A 84 -2.19 0.42 -10.86
C LEU A 84 -1.53 -0.67 -11.71
N SER A 85 -0.27 -0.96 -11.45
CA SER A 85 0.50 -1.99 -12.16
C SER A 85 0.50 -3.36 -11.45
N TYR A 86 -0.35 -3.57 -10.44
CA TYR A 86 -0.40 -4.79 -9.63
C TYR A 86 -0.44 -6.07 -10.47
N ASP A 87 -1.36 -6.16 -11.43
CA ASP A 87 -1.50 -7.35 -12.28
C ASP A 87 -0.27 -7.57 -13.17
N ARG A 88 0.30 -6.49 -13.72
CA ARG A 88 1.54 -6.57 -14.50
C ARG A 88 2.70 -7.08 -13.66
N LEU A 89 2.89 -6.55 -12.46
CA LEU A 89 3.92 -7.00 -11.51
C LEU A 89 3.72 -8.46 -11.14
N ARG A 90 2.48 -8.84 -10.82
CA ARG A 90 2.15 -10.20 -10.45
C ARG A 90 2.44 -11.20 -11.57
N ASN A 91 2.20 -10.82 -12.82
CA ASN A 91 2.41 -11.66 -14.00
C ASN A 91 3.89 -11.83 -14.36
N LEU A 92 4.79 -10.95 -13.91
CA LEU A 92 6.24 -11.13 -14.09
C LEU A 92 6.77 -12.39 -13.41
N GLY A 93 6.12 -12.85 -12.34
CA GLY A 93 6.51 -14.07 -11.63
C GLY A 93 5.97 -15.37 -12.25
N GLN A 94 5.28 -15.33 -13.39
CA GLN A 94 4.73 -16.51 -14.03
C GLN A 94 5.79 -17.17 -14.92
N GLY A 95 6.29 -18.33 -14.54
CA GLY A 95 7.29 -19.04 -15.36
C GLY A 95 8.02 -20.19 -14.67
N GLY A 96 7.60 -20.64 -13.50
CA GLY A 96 8.23 -21.77 -12.78
C GLY A 96 7.28 -22.43 -11.78
N ASN A 97 7.73 -23.51 -11.15
CA ASN A 97 6.99 -24.26 -10.12
C ASN A 97 6.57 -23.41 -8.90
N GLN A 98 7.18 -22.23 -8.70
CA GLN A 98 6.76 -21.21 -7.73
C GLN A 98 6.85 -19.84 -8.38
N PRO A 99 5.72 -19.23 -8.71
CA PRO A 99 5.68 -17.93 -9.35
C PRO A 99 5.97 -16.80 -8.34
N ASN A 100 7.22 -16.60 -7.95
CA ASN A 100 7.65 -15.54 -7.06
C ASN A 100 8.29 -14.38 -7.84
N LEU A 101 8.11 -13.17 -7.34
CA LEU A 101 8.90 -12.03 -7.78
C LEU A 101 10.30 -12.13 -7.17
N ASN A 102 11.28 -11.56 -7.85
CA ASN A 102 12.63 -11.39 -7.32
C ASN A 102 13.13 -9.97 -7.59
N SER A 103 14.23 -9.62 -6.95
CA SER A 103 14.78 -8.26 -7.07
C SER A 103 15.19 -7.89 -8.50
N GLY A 104 15.57 -8.87 -9.33
CA GLY A 104 15.90 -8.66 -10.74
C GLY A 104 14.68 -8.25 -11.55
N LEU A 105 13.58 -8.98 -11.41
CA LEU A 105 12.30 -8.66 -12.07
C LEU A 105 11.76 -7.29 -11.63
N VAL A 106 11.83 -6.97 -10.32
CA VAL A 106 11.42 -5.67 -9.81
C VAL A 106 12.27 -4.54 -10.38
N LYS A 107 13.60 -4.73 -10.49
CA LYS A 107 14.52 -3.73 -11.08
C LYS A 107 14.31 -3.53 -12.58
N ALA A 108 13.91 -4.57 -13.29
CA ALA A 108 13.62 -4.52 -14.73
C ALA A 108 12.22 -3.98 -15.04
N PHE A 109 11.38 -3.76 -14.03
CA PHE A 109 10.03 -3.26 -14.23
C PHE A 109 10.05 -1.78 -14.67
N GLU A 110 9.55 -1.54 -15.85
CA GLU A 110 9.51 -0.19 -16.43
C GLU A 110 8.35 0.62 -15.85
N ILE A 111 8.66 1.85 -15.45
CA ILE A 111 7.73 2.86 -14.94
C ILE A 111 7.77 4.11 -15.81
N ILE A 112 6.66 4.85 -15.85
CA ILE A 112 6.60 6.17 -16.47
C ILE A 112 7.03 7.20 -15.43
N VAL A 113 7.91 8.12 -15.82
CA VAL A 113 8.37 9.22 -14.95
C VAL A 113 8.11 10.55 -15.65
N PRO A 114 6.89 11.12 -15.55
CA PRO A 114 6.60 12.43 -16.09
C PRO A 114 7.29 13.54 -15.29
N PRO A 115 7.32 14.79 -15.78
CA PRO A 115 7.81 15.93 -15.03
C PRO A 115 7.20 16.01 -13.63
N ILE A 116 7.99 16.45 -12.65
CA ILE A 116 7.63 16.41 -11.23
C ILE A 116 6.31 17.15 -10.91
N GLU A 117 6.02 18.21 -11.65
CA GLU A 117 4.77 18.96 -11.47
C GLU A 117 3.55 18.15 -11.88
N MET A 118 3.64 17.36 -12.95
CA MET A 118 2.56 16.44 -13.35
C MET A 118 2.36 15.32 -12.33
N GLN A 119 3.46 14.82 -11.74
CA GLN A 119 3.36 13.82 -10.66
C GLN A 119 2.65 14.39 -9.44
N LYS A 120 2.96 15.62 -9.03
CA LYS A 120 2.31 16.31 -7.91
C LYS A 120 0.82 16.51 -8.17
N GLU A 121 0.46 16.98 -9.36
CA GLU A 121 -0.93 17.20 -9.74
C GLU A 121 -1.72 15.88 -9.73
N PHE A 122 -1.19 14.81 -10.30
CA PHE A 122 -1.78 13.49 -10.26
C PHE A 122 -2.03 13.01 -8.81
N VAL A 123 -1.03 13.15 -7.94
CA VAL A 123 -1.15 12.76 -6.52
C VAL A 123 -2.24 13.57 -5.82
N LYS A 124 -2.34 14.87 -6.10
CA LYS A 124 -3.39 15.73 -5.55
C LYS A 124 -4.79 15.28 -5.98
N GLN A 125 -4.97 14.92 -7.25
CA GLN A 125 -6.24 14.42 -7.77
C GLN A 125 -6.62 13.09 -7.11
N ILE A 126 -5.69 12.14 -6.96
CA ILE A 126 -5.94 10.87 -6.25
C ILE A 126 -6.35 11.11 -4.79
N GLN A 127 -5.65 12.00 -4.08
CA GLN A 127 -6.01 12.34 -2.70
C GLN A 127 -7.40 12.94 -2.58
N SER A 128 -7.80 13.80 -3.51
CA SER A 128 -9.17 14.36 -3.56
C SER A 128 -10.21 13.27 -3.79
N LEU A 129 -9.93 12.31 -4.68
CA LEU A 129 -10.82 11.17 -4.92
C LEU A 129 -10.94 10.26 -3.70
N ASP A 130 -9.85 10.01 -2.98
CA ASP A 130 -9.88 9.19 -1.77
C ASP A 130 -10.68 9.87 -0.65
N LEU A 131 -10.57 11.19 -0.51
CA LEU A 131 -11.39 11.96 0.42
C LEU A 131 -12.88 11.84 0.08
N LEU A 132 -13.26 12.02 -1.19
CA LEU A 132 -14.62 11.86 -1.66
C LEU A 132 -15.15 10.45 -1.38
N LYS A 133 -14.37 9.41 -1.64
CA LYS A 133 -14.75 8.02 -1.30
C LYS A 133 -15.05 7.87 0.18
N CYS A 134 -14.20 8.38 1.07
CA CYS A 134 -14.44 8.33 2.51
C CYS A 134 -15.76 9.00 2.89
N GLN A 135 -16.06 10.18 2.32
CA GLN A 135 -17.32 10.89 2.56
C GLN A 135 -18.54 10.10 2.07
N PHE A 136 -18.44 9.44 0.91
CA PHE A 136 -19.51 8.58 0.40
C PHE A 136 -19.78 7.38 1.31
N PHE A 137 -18.74 6.71 1.79
CA PHE A 137 -18.89 5.58 2.71
C PHE A 137 -19.52 6.01 4.03
N ASP A 138 -19.08 7.12 4.64
CA ASP A 138 -19.65 7.68 5.87
C ASP A 138 -21.13 8.03 5.67
N THR A 139 -21.47 8.65 4.55
CA THR A 139 -22.86 8.99 4.22
C THR A 139 -23.72 7.75 4.03
N ALA A 140 -23.21 6.72 3.34
CA ALA A 140 -23.95 5.47 3.14
C ALA A 140 -24.22 4.75 4.47
N ASP A 141 -23.26 4.76 5.40
CA ASP A 141 -23.45 4.15 6.72
C ASP A 141 -24.43 4.93 7.59
N LYS A 142 -24.42 6.27 7.53
CA LYS A 142 -25.45 7.12 8.17
C LYS A 142 -26.85 6.84 7.62
N MET A 143 -26.99 6.68 6.30
CA MET A 143 -28.27 6.33 5.67
C MET A 143 -28.77 4.96 6.11
N LYS A 144 -27.90 3.95 6.20
CA LYS A 144 -28.26 2.62 6.72
C LYS A 144 -28.72 2.69 8.17
N ALA A 145 -28.03 3.45 9.03
CA ALA A 145 -28.39 3.62 10.44
C ALA A 145 -29.74 4.31 10.59
N LEU A 146 -30.00 5.36 9.78
CA LEU A 146 -31.29 6.06 9.75
C LEU A 146 -32.41 5.12 9.32
N PHE A 147 -32.20 4.34 8.25
CA PHE A 147 -33.19 3.38 7.78
C PHE A 147 -33.54 2.33 8.83
N ALA A 148 -32.52 1.76 9.50
CA ALA A 148 -32.72 0.81 10.59
C ALA A 148 -33.51 1.43 11.76
N SER A 149 -33.20 2.67 12.12
CA SER A 149 -33.94 3.43 13.16
C SER A 149 -35.40 3.63 12.79
N LEU A 150 -35.67 4.04 11.53
CA LEU A 150 -37.05 4.23 11.05
C LEU A 150 -37.84 2.90 11.03
N GLN A 151 -37.24 1.81 10.58
CA GLN A 151 -37.88 0.49 10.63
C GLN A 151 -38.21 0.10 12.08
N GLN A 152 -37.28 0.27 13.02
CA GLN A 152 -37.49 -0.05 14.42
C GLN A 152 -38.64 0.75 15.02
N ARG A 153 -38.72 2.03 14.71
CA ARG A 153 -39.83 2.91 15.18
C ARG A 153 -41.17 2.50 14.57
N ALA A 154 -41.20 2.22 13.27
CA ALA A 154 -42.40 1.78 12.58
C ALA A 154 -42.96 0.47 13.18
N PHE A 155 -42.12 -0.51 13.39
CA PHE A 155 -42.56 -1.81 13.95
C PHE A 155 -42.87 -1.78 15.45
N ARG A 156 -42.45 -0.74 16.19
CA ARG A 156 -42.83 -0.53 17.61
C ARG A 156 -44.00 0.38 17.80
N GLY A 157 -44.68 0.83 16.75
CA GLY A 157 -45.85 1.74 16.84
C GLY A 157 -45.47 3.18 17.18
N GLY A 158 -44.24 3.60 16.87
CA GLY A 158 -43.71 4.93 17.19
C GLY A 158 -43.56 5.88 15.99
N LEU A 159 -44.34 5.68 14.91
CA LEU A 159 -44.49 6.64 13.80
C LEU A 159 -45.66 7.56 14.09
#